data_2defb0663629d3462ff9c722aabb6d5f
#
_entry.id   2defb0663629d3462ff9c722aabb6d5f
#
_cell.length_a   1.000
_cell.length_b   1.000
_cell.length_c   1.000
_cell.angle_alpha   90.00
_cell.angle_beta   90.00
_cell.angle_gamma   90.00
#
_symmetry.space_group_name_H-M   'P 1'
#
loop_
_entity.id
_entity.type
_entity.pdbx_description
1 polymer ?
#
loop_
_entity_poly.entity_id
_entity_poly.type
_entity_poly.pdbx_seq_one_letter_code
_entity_poly.pdbx_strand_id
1 'polypeptide(L)'
;MRYMLLIHQGDTPTPGSEAWDRLSEDEQRAVYAAYGSINQTAGVTPGVRMEPPELATTVRVEDGRTLTTDGPFVAVKEALGGYLFLEADDLDAAIELASRIPAARMGGGIEIRPIVGS
;
A
#
# COMPACT_ATOMS: atom_id res chain seq x y z
N MET A 1 5.91 16.61 -10.22
CA MET A 1 6.74 15.45 -9.85
C MET A 1 5.88 14.21 -9.68
N ARG A 2 6.44 13.09 -10.02
CA ARG A 2 5.75 11.80 -9.85
C ARG A 2 6.27 11.09 -8.61
N TYR A 3 5.35 10.51 -7.88
CA TYR A 3 5.64 9.76 -6.67
C TYR A 3 5.00 8.38 -6.74
N MET A 4 5.64 7.40 -6.12
CA MET A 4 5.01 6.13 -5.82
C MET A 4 4.65 6.13 -4.34
N LEU A 5 3.40 5.83 -4.04
CA LEU A 5 2.92 5.70 -2.67
C LEU A 5 2.80 4.21 -2.36
N LEU A 6 3.61 3.77 -1.42
CA LEU A 6 3.70 2.38 -1.00
C LEU A 6 2.87 2.21 0.27
N ILE A 7 1.85 1.37 0.21
CA ILE A 7 0.90 1.19 1.30
C ILE A 7 1.34 0.01 2.16
N HIS A 8 1.87 0.31 3.34
CA HIS A 8 2.27 -0.70 4.31
C HIS A 8 1.11 -0.93 5.27
N GLN A 9 0.57 -2.15 5.28
CA GLN A 9 -0.68 -2.43 5.98
C GLN A 9 -0.57 -2.39 7.50
N GLY A 10 0.50 -2.94 8.07
CA GLY A 10 0.60 -3.01 9.52
C GLY A 10 -0.59 -3.76 10.12
N ASP A 11 -1.25 -3.13 11.09
CA ASP A 11 -2.45 -3.68 11.74
C ASP A 11 -3.74 -3.29 11.04
N THR A 12 -3.65 -2.64 9.87
CA THR A 12 -4.83 -2.18 9.15
C THR A 12 -5.74 -3.35 8.79
N PRO A 13 -7.03 -3.32 9.18
CA PRO A 13 -7.96 -4.35 8.73
C PRO A 13 -8.09 -4.38 7.22
N THR A 14 -7.98 -5.57 6.64
CA THR A 14 -8.09 -5.76 5.19
C THR A 14 -9.23 -6.73 4.88
N PRO A 15 -9.96 -6.55 3.77
CA PRO A 15 -11.03 -7.48 3.38
C PRO A 15 -10.56 -8.92 3.40
N GLY A 16 -11.35 -9.81 4.01
CA GLY A 16 -11.01 -11.22 4.18
C GLY A 16 -10.33 -11.55 5.50
N SER A 17 -9.98 -10.55 6.32
CA SER A 17 -9.39 -10.78 7.64
C SER A 17 -10.45 -10.71 8.74
N GLU A 18 -10.14 -11.31 9.89
CA GLU A 18 -11.03 -11.22 11.06
C GLU A 18 -11.17 -9.77 11.54
N ALA A 19 -10.09 -9.00 11.49
CA ALA A 19 -10.15 -7.60 11.89
C ALA A 19 -11.12 -6.80 11.01
N TRP A 20 -11.16 -7.11 9.71
CA TRP A 20 -12.12 -6.49 8.79
C TRP A 20 -13.55 -6.87 9.16
N ASP A 21 -13.78 -8.15 9.46
CA ASP A 21 -15.11 -8.64 9.80
C ASP A 21 -15.66 -8.04 11.09
N ARG A 22 -14.76 -7.57 11.99
CA ARG A 22 -15.16 -6.88 13.21
C ARG A 22 -15.55 -5.43 12.99
N LEU A 23 -15.22 -4.85 11.85
CA LEU A 23 -15.66 -3.49 11.51
C LEU A 23 -17.16 -3.49 11.24
N SER A 24 -17.82 -2.40 11.62
CA SER A 24 -19.22 -2.22 11.25
C SER A 24 -19.35 -2.07 9.73
N GLU A 25 -20.54 -2.28 9.20
CA GLU A 25 -20.81 -2.04 7.77
C GLU A 25 -20.48 -0.61 7.37
N ASP A 26 -20.78 0.36 8.24
CA ASP A 26 -20.48 1.77 7.98
C ASP A 26 -18.98 2.01 7.92
N GLU A 27 -18.21 1.40 8.81
CA GLU A 27 -16.75 1.50 8.78
C GLU A 27 -16.15 0.87 7.53
N GLN A 28 -16.66 -0.29 7.13
CA GLN A 28 -16.22 -0.95 5.89
C GLN A 28 -16.53 -0.09 4.67
N ARG A 29 -17.74 0.48 4.60
CA ARG A 29 -18.11 1.38 3.51
C ARG A 29 -17.25 2.63 3.48
N ALA A 30 -16.89 3.16 4.64
CA ALA A 30 -16.03 4.34 4.72
C ALA A 30 -14.63 4.07 4.13
N VAL A 31 -14.09 2.87 4.35
CA VAL A 31 -12.80 2.48 3.76
C VAL A 31 -12.91 2.41 2.23
N TYR A 32 -13.93 1.74 1.70
CA TYR A 32 -14.13 1.67 0.25
C TYR A 32 -14.36 3.04 -0.36
N ALA A 33 -15.14 3.90 0.31
CA ALA A 33 -15.40 5.25 -0.16
C ALA A 33 -14.12 6.09 -0.20
N ALA A 34 -13.24 5.93 0.80
CA ALA A 34 -11.97 6.64 0.84
C ALA A 34 -11.08 6.25 -0.35
N TYR A 35 -10.95 4.96 -0.63
CA TYR A 35 -10.17 4.50 -1.80
C TYR A 35 -10.81 4.95 -3.11
N GLY A 36 -12.13 4.91 -3.22
CA GLY A 36 -12.84 5.39 -4.40
C GLY A 36 -12.56 6.87 -4.66
N SER A 37 -12.60 7.69 -3.62
CA SER A 37 -12.30 9.12 -3.70
C SER A 37 -10.84 9.36 -4.12
N ILE A 38 -9.90 8.63 -3.51
CA ILE A 38 -8.47 8.74 -3.83
C ILE A 38 -8.23 8.39 -5.29
N ASN A 39 -8.80 7.28 -5.75
CA ASN A 39 -8.60 6.80 -7.12
C ASN A 39 -9.18 7.73 -8.18
N GLN A 40 -10.14 8.59 -7.81
CA GLN A 40 -10.71 9.58 -8.70
C GLN A 40 -10.05 10.96 -8.59
N THR A 41 -9.10 11.12 -7.69
CA THR A 41 -8.38 12.39 -7.51
C THR A 41 -7.48 12.64 -8.72
N ALA A 42 -7.47 13.88 -9.21
CA ALA A 42 -6.59 14.26 -10.32
C ALA A 42 -5.13 13.99 -9.96
N GLY A 43 -4.39 13.41 -10.90
CA GLY A 43 -2.98 13.06 -10.71
C GLY A 43 -2.74 11.66 -10.16
N VAL A 44 -3.77 10.99 -9.67
CA VAL A 44 -3.65 9.62 -9.16
C VAL A 44 -3.80 8.62 -10.30
N THR A 45 -2.84 7.70 -10.39
CA THR A 45 -2.97 6.48 -11.19
C THR A 45 -3.12 5.32 -10.22
N PRO A 46 -4.30 4.69 -10.15
CA PRO A 46 -4.51 3.59 -9.24
C PRO A 46 -3.55 2.44 -9.48
N GLY A 47 -3.08 1.82 -8.41
CA GLY A 47 -2.32 0.59 -8.48
C GLY A 47 -3.20 -0.60 -8.13
N VAL A 48 -2.61 -1.56 -7.47
CA VAL A 48 -3.34 -2.79 -7.10
C VAL A 48 -3.14 -3.09 -5.62
N ARG A 49 -4.08 -3.81 -5.06
CA ARG A 49 -3.92 -4.44 -3.75
C ARG A 49 -3.27 -5.81 -3.97
N MET A 50 -2.29 -6.14 -3.12
CA MET A 50 -1.59 -7.42 -3.20
C MET A 50 -2.20 -8.44 -2.24
N GLU A 51 -2.03 -9.71 -2.58
CA GLU A 51 -2.36 -10.80 -1.67
C GLU A 51 -1.45 -10.74 -0.43
N PRO A 52 -1.83 -11.43 0.66
CA PRO A 52 -1.04 -11.39 1.90
C PRO A 52 0.42 -11.78 1.69
N PRO A 53 1.33 -11.23 2.51
CA PRO A 53 2.77 -11.50 2.35
C PRO A 53 3.15 -12.98 2.50
N GLU A 54 2.32 -13.79 3.17
CA GLU A 54 2.53 -15.23 3.28
C GLU A 54 2.54 -15.94 1.92
N LEU A 55 1.90 -15.33 0.91
CA LEU A 55 1.86 -15.87 -0.46
C LEU A 55 3.00 -15.35 -1.32
N ALA A 56 3.89 -14.54 -0.77
CA ALA A 56 5.02 -14.01 -1.52
C ALA A 56 6.08 -15.08 -1.77
N THR A 57 6.84 -14.90 -2.84
CA THR A 57 8.04 -15.69 -3.13
C THR A 57 9.19 -14.73 -3.33
N THR A 58 10.29 -14.95 -2.63
CA THR A 58 11.50 -14.14 -2.75
C THR A 58 12.51 -14.90 -3.59
N VAL A 59 13.11 -14.21 -4.55
CA VAL A 59 14.15 -14.78 -5.43
C VAL A 59 15.45 -14.04 -5.21
N ARG A 60 16.53 -14.79 -5.03
CA ARG A 60 17.90 -14.28 -5.01
C ARG A 60 18.74 -15.07 -5.98
N VAL A 61 19.80 -14.47 -6.47
CA VAL A 61 20.81 -15.17 -7.27
C VAL A 61 22.14 -15.03 -6.56
N GLU A 62 22.74 -16.15 -6.19
CA GLU A 62 24.04 -16.20 -5.52
C GLU A 62 24.93 -17.19 -6.25
N ASP A 63 26.14 -16.77 -6.59
CA ASP A 63 27.13 -17.61 -7.32
C ASP A 63 26.52 -18.22 -8.59
N GLY A 64 25.72 -17.42 -9.31
CA GLY A 64 25.08 -17.86 -10.55
C GLY A 64 23.90 -18.80 -10.35
N ARG A 65 23.48 -19.06 -9.11
CA ARG A 65 22.37 -19.97 -8.82
C ARG A 65 21.14 -19.19 -8.33
N THR A 66 19.98 -19.56 -8.85
CA THR A 66 18.70 -18.98 -8.45
C THR A 66 18.22 -19.69 -7.18
N LEU A 67 17.94 -18.88 -6.16
CA LEU A 67 17.42 -19.35 -4.88
C LEU A 67 16.02 -18.75 -4.68
N THR A 68 15.09 -19.59 -4.26
CA THR A 68 13.74 -19.11 -3.94
C THR A 68 13.39 -19.42 -2.49
N THR A 69 12.68 -18.49 -1.87
CA THR A 69 12.20 -18.65 -0.48
C THR A 69 10.74 -18.26 -0.44
N ASP A 70 9.93 -19.04 0.24
CA ASP A 70 8.54 -18.67 0.49
C ASP A 70 8.48 -17.52 1.48
N GLY A 71 7.66 -16.52 1.18
CA GLY A 71 7.47 -15.37 2.01
C GLY A 71 8.16 -14.12 1.48
N PRO A 72 7.94 -12.96 2.12
CA PRO A 72 8.51 -11.68 1.68
C PRO A 72 10.00 -11.61 2.00
N PHE A 73 10.69 -10.71 1.28
CA PHE A 73 12.14 -10.49 1.46
C PHE A 73 12.48 -10.11 2.90
N VAL A 74 11.65 -9.25 3.50
CA VAL A 74 11.75 -8.89 4.91
C VAL A 74 10.41 -9.18 5.55
N ALA A 75 10.41 -10.03 6.58
CA ALA A 75 9.21 -10.35 7.34
C ALA A 75 8.99 -9.27 8.38
N VAL A 76 8.18 -8.27 8.03
CA VAL A 76 7.83 -7.17 8.93
C VAL A 76 6.31 -7.07 9.07
N LYS A 77 5.90 -6.53 10.20
CA LYS A 77 4.49 -6.33 10.49
C LYS A 77 3.83 -5.37 9.49
N GLU A 78 4.57 -4.37 9.05
CA GLU A 78 4.12 -3.37 8.09
C GLU A 78 4.36 -3.83 6.64
N ALA A 79 4.06 -5.09 6.35
CA ALA A 79 4.27 -5.63 5.00
C ALA A 79 3.52 -4.82 3.93
N LEU A 80 4.17 -4.66 2.78
CA LEU A 80 3.60 -3.94 1.65
C LEU A 80 2.33 -4.62 1.16
N GLY A 81 1.21 -3.89 1.19
CA GLY A 81 -0.10 -4.42 0.80
C GLY A 81 -0.63 -3.86 -0.50
N GLY A 82 -0.04 -2.79 -1.02
CA GLY A 82 -0.49 -2.18 -2.26
C GLY A 82 0.32 -0.94 -2.59
N TYR A 83 -0.03 -0.31 -3.72
CA TYR A 83 0.64 0.91 -4.15
C TYR A 83 -0.27 1.71 -5.07
N LEU A 84 0.11 2.98 -5.27
CA LEU A 84 -0.46 3.81 -6.32
C LEU A 84 0.60 4.82 -6.79
N PHE A 85 0.34 5.46 -7.92
CA PHE A 85 1.19 6.53 -8.43
C PHE A 85 0.46 7.86 -8.30
N LEU A 86 1.23 8.92 -8.05
CA LEU A 86 0.68 10.27 -7.90
C LEU A 86 1.54 11.27 -8.65
N GLU A 87 0.91 12.09 -9.48
CA GLU A 87 1.51 13.31 -9.99
C GLU A 87 1.08 14.46 -9.10
N ALA A 88 2.02 15.15 -8.48
CA ALA A 88 1.75 16.27 -7.57
C ALA A 88 2.81 17.34 -7.73
N ASP A 89 2.46 18.58 -7.36
CA ASP A 89 3.36 19.71 -7.51
C ASP A 89 4.58 19.60 -6.60
N ASP A 90 4.37 19.09 -5.38
CA ASP A 90 5.42 19.02 -4.37
C ASP A 90 5.13 17.90 -3.36
N LEU A 91 6.08 17.71 -2.44
CA LEU A 91 5.96 16.69 -1.39
C LEU A 91 4.78 16.98 -0.45
N ASP A 92 4.51 18.24 -0.15
CA ASP A 92 3.40 18.58 0.75
C ASP A 92 2.06 18.11 0.18
N ALA A 93 1.85 18.28 -1.13
CA ALA A 93 0.65 17.78 -1.79
C ALA A 93 0.58 16.24 -1.73
N ALA A 94 1.71 15.57 -1.88
CA ALA A 94 1.76 14.11 -1.77
C ALA A 94 1.45 13.64 -0.34
N ILE A 95 1.97 14.33 0.67
CA ILE A 95 1.69 14.03 2.07
C ILE A 95 0.19 14.21 2.36
N GLU A 96 -0.41 15.27 1.85
CA GLU A 96 -1.85 15.49 2.05
C GLU A 96 -2.67 14.34 1.48
N LEU A 97 -2.38 13.91 0.26
CA LEU A 97 -3.09 12.77 -0.33
C LEU A 97 -2.85 11.50 0.47
N ALA A 98 -1.59 11.21 0.81
CA ALA A 98 -1.23 10.00 1.55
C ALA A 98 -1.96 9.92 2.89
N SER A 99 -2.17 11.06 3.56
CA SER A 99 -2.85 11.09 4.86
C SER A 99 -4.32 10.64 4.78
N ARG A 100 -4.91 10.65 3.59
CA ARG A 100 -6.29 10.21 3.37
C ARG A 100 -6.41 8.72 3.07
N ILE A 101 -5.29 8.04 2.83
CA ILE A 101 -5.30 6.59 2.60
C ILE A 101 -5.59 5.89 3.94
N PRO A 102 -6.59 5.00 4.01
CA PRO A 102 -7.00 4.41 5.29
C PRO A 102 -5.88 3.80 6.12
N ALA A 103 -4.91 3.12 5.51
CA ALA A 103 -3.81 2.51 6.25
C ALA A 103 -3.00 3.52 7.06
N ALA A 104 -2.93 4.78 6.64
CA ALA A 104 -2.16 5.80 7.34
C ALA A 104 -2.71 6.08 8.75
N ARG A 105 -4.00 5.85 8.99
CA ARG A 105 -4.64 6.10 10.28
C ARG A 105 -5.17 4.85 10.97
N MET A 106 -5.06 3.70 10.34
CA MET A 106 -5.64 2.46 10.85
C MET A 106 -4.57 1.44 11.26
N GLY A 107 -3.36 1.90 11.52
CA GLY A 107 -2.31 1.03 12.04
C GLY A 107 -1.21 0.66 11.06
N GLY A 108 -1.23 1.23 9.88
CA GLY A 108 -0.17 1.07 8.89
C GLY A 108 0.55 2.39 8.61
N GLY A 109 1.14 2.50 7.44
CA GLY A 109 1.83 3.71 7.01
C GLY A 109 1.93 3.79 5.50
N ILE A 110 2.15 4.99 5.00
CA ILE A 110 2.32 5.23 3.56
C ILE A 110 3.71 5.78 3.34
N GLU A 111 4.50 5.04 2.58
CA GLU A 111 5.83 5.47 2.19
C GLU A 111 5.73 6.21 0.85
N ILE A 112 6.24 7.44 0.81
CA ILE A 112 6.20 8.27 -0.38
C ILE A 112 7.59 8.31 -0.98
N ARG A 113 7.74 7.86 -2.23
CA ARG A 113 9.04 7.85 -2.90
C ARG A 113 8.96 8.59 -4.23
N PRO A 114 9.79 9.64 -4.42
CA PRO A 114 9.89 10.28 -5.73
C PRO A 114 10.38 9.29 -6.78
N ILE A 115 9.82 9.42 -7.98
CA ILE A 115 10.24 8.57 -9.10
C ILE A 115 11.32 9.28 -9.90
N VAL A 116 12.38 8.57 -10.21
CA VAL A 116 13.51 9.10 -10.97
C VAL A 116 13.05 9.61 -12.34
N GLY A 117 13.51 10.79 -12.72
CA GLY A 117 13.23 11.36 -14.04
C GLY A 117 11.88 12.04 -14.18
N SER A 118 11.19 12.25 -13.07
CA SER A 118 9.88 12.88 -13.13
C SER A 118 9.90 14.36 -12.74
#